data_8eb7e573ca9f63d769be6e30cc75f53a
#
_entry.id   8eb7e573ca9f63d769be6e30cc75f53a
#
_cell.length_a   1.000
_cell.length_b   1.000
_cell.length_c   1.000
_cell.angle_alpha   90.00
_cell.angle_beta   90.00
_cell.angle_gamma   90.00
#
_symmetry.space_group_name_H-M   'P 1'
#
loop_
_entity.id
_entity.type
_entity.pdbx_description
1 polymer ?
#
loop_
_entity_poly.entity_id
_entity_poly.type
_entity_poly.pdbx_seq_one_letter_code
_entity_poly.pdbx_strand_id
1 'polypeptide(L)'
;MNLPFYKALRYLIKDDIYAFDVSVSFPTYGKDYWEKLYRYPRQGVGFSYWSLGNNEVFGKAYALYSFINIPFFKPTEKFSFNYQISCGVAYLPKIFDIYKDHLNRAIGSHTNIYIYLGIDGKLTLFPRCELVIEAGATHFSNGKTKSPNYGINAGSFSLGLNYIFDNKGATIQDPEIPRINKRYVQSIIYSAGTKVYDNLYGKKYFVSSVSYNLERIINHKRKIGLGADLSYDGSISEALASEDGTPDKHFDKLIRFGLHTSYATQYKQLIMGIQIGHYLYSKYTVITPVYNKISIQYLLTRNLIGSIAIKSHMAKADCLEYGIGYYW
;
A
#
# COMPACT_ATOMS: atom_id res chain seq x y z
N MET A 1 -3.03 -21.24 -7.54
CA MET A 1 -2.97 -20.36 -8.75
C MET A 1 -1.86 -19.36 -8.53
N ASN A 2 -0.69 -19.55 -9.15
CA ASN A 2 0.49 -18.70 -8.90
C ASN A 2 0.38 -17.43 -9.72
N LEU A 3 -0.06 -16.33 -9.12
CA LEU A 3 0.12 -15.00 -9.68
C LEU A 3 1.63 -14.69 -9.70
N PRO A 4 2.14 -13.98 -10.70
CA PRO A 4 3.56 -13.97 -10.98
C PRO A 4 4.35 -13.22 -9.90
N PHE A 5 5.12 -13.96 -9.13
CA PHE A 5 6.49 -13.53 -8.87
C PHE A 5 7.04 -12.86 -10.13
N TYR A 6 7.86 -11.83 -9.97
CA TYR A 6 8.64 -11.30 -11.09
C TYR A 6 9.05 -12.47 -12.00
N LYS A 7 8.63 -12.44 -13.28
CA LYS A 7 8.80 -13.60 -14.19
C LYS A 7 10.19 -14.25 -14.13
N ALA A 8 11.23 -13.42 -13.89
CA ALA A 8 12.61 -13.83 -13.76
C ALA A 8 12.94 -14.67 -12.50
N LEU A 9 12.06 -14.71 -11.47
CA LEU A 9 12.30 -15.48 -10.25
C LEU A 9 11.36 -16.68 -10.11
N ARG A 10 10.44 -16.87 -11.04
CA ARG A 10 9.43 -17.94 -10.98
C ARG A 10 10.04 -19.33 -11.01
N TYR A 11 11.15 -19.51 -11.72
CA TYR A 11 11.85 -20.79 -11.80
C TYR A 11 12.46 -21.25 -10.48
N LEU A 12 12.61 -20.34 -9.50
CA LEU A 12 13.09 -20.65 -8.15
C LEU A 12 12.02 -21.21 -7.23
N ILE A 13 10.74 -21.15 -7.61
CA ILE A 13 9.64 -21.73 -6.82
C ILE A 13 9.63 -23.21 -7.09
N LYS A 14 9.92 -24.02 -6.08
CA LYS A 14 10.02 -25.49 -6.16
C LYS A 14 8.82 -26.18 -5.49
N ASP A 15 8.25 -25.53 -4.46
CA ASP A 15 7.21 -26.10 -3.59
C ASP A 15 5.93 -25.29 -3.66
N ASP A 16 4.85 -25.84 -3.10
CA ASP A 16 3.60 -25.12 -2.93
C ASP A 16 3.74 -23.96 -1.95
N ILE A 17 3.05 -22.86 -2.29
CA ILE A 17 2.93 -21.70 -1.41
C ILE A 17 1.64 -21.87 -0.61
N TYR A 18 1.77 -21.94 0.71
CA TYR A 18 0.65 -21.97 1.64
C TYR A 18 0.75 -20.89 2.71
N ALA A 19 -0.40 -20.49 3.21
CA ALA A 19 -0.48 -19.46 4.25
C ALA A 19 -1.41 -19.94 5.38
N PHE A 20 -1.15 -19.46 6.57
CA PHE A 20 -2.02 -19.59 7.73
C PHE A 20 -2.27 -18.20 8.31
N ASP A 21 -3.52 -17.88 8.60
CA ASP A 21 -3.96 -16.58 9.05
C ASP A 21 -4.83 -16.68 10.30
N VAL A 22 -4.57 -15.82 11.28
CA VAL A 22 -5.39 -15.64 12.48
C VAL A 22 -5.65 -14.17 12.68
N SER A 23 -6.91 -13.80 12.85
CA SER A 23 -7.29 -12.41 13.04
C SER A 23 -8.40 -12.21 14.07
N VAL A 24 -8.42 -11.02 14.65
CA VAL A 24 -9.52 -10.56 15.51
C VAL A 24 -10.13 -9.34 14.87
N SER A 25 -11.46 -9.33 14.71
CA SER A 25 -12.21 -8.24 14.11
C SER A 25 -13.27 -7.68 15.04
N PHE A 26 -13.48 -6.40 14.90
CA PHE A 26 -14.49 -5.63 15.63
C PHE A 26 -15.50 -5.07 14.61
N PRO A 27 -16.76 -5.50 14.66
CA PRO A 27 -17.80 -4.94 13.82
C PRO A 27 -18.10 -3.49 14.23
N THR A 28 -18.56 -2.70 13.29
CA THR A 28 -19.06 -1.34 13.54
C THR A 28 -20.58 -1.35 13.58
N TYR A 29 -21.17 -0.43 14.36
CA TYR A 29 -22.62 -0.43 14.64
C TYR A 29 -23.31 0.91 14.34
N GLY A 30 -22.65 1.82 13.61
CA GLY A 30 -23.22 3.11 13.25
C GLY A 30 -23.01 4.21 14.29
N LYS A 31 -21.99 4.11 15.13
CA LYS A 31 -21.60 5.18 16.05
C LYS A 31 -21.28 6.47 15.30
N ASP A 32 -20.61 6.34 14.16
CA ASP A 32 -20.24 7.44 13.29
C ASP A 32 -20.88 7.25 11.89
N TYR A 33 -21.16 8.36 11.17
CA TYR A 33 -21.78 8.31 9.84
C TYR A 33 -20.97 7.56 8.80
N TRP A 34 -19.63 7.50 8.91
CA TRP A 34 -18.77 6.76 7.98
C TRP A 34 -19.02 5.24 8.07
N GLU A 35 -19.38 4.70 9.23
CA GLU A 35 -19.74 3.29 9.40
C GLU A 35 -20.97 2.92 8.56
N LYS A 36 -22.00 3.77 8.58
CA LYS A 36 -23.16 3.64 7.70
C LYS A 36 -22.78 3.76 6.22
N LEU A 37 -21.94 4.74 5.86
CA LEU A 37 -21.48 4.93 4.49
C LEU A 37 -20.80 3.67 3.94
N TYR A 38 -19.98 2.99 4.75
CA TYR A 38 -19.27 1.77 4.38
C TYR A 38 -20.03 0.48 4.77
N ARG A 39 -21.34 0.57 5.06
CA ARG A 39 -22.22 -0.55 5.37
C ARG A 39 -21.77 -1.34 6.58
N TYR A 40 -21.37 -0.62 7.63
CA TYR A 40 -20.96 -1.19 8.92
C TYR A 40 -19.82 -2.20 8.77
N PRO A 41 -18.64 -1.74 8.30
CA PRO A 41 -17.49 -2.60 8.06
C PRO A 41 -16.97 -3.21 9.36
N ARG A 42 -16.20 -4.30 9.22
CA ARG A 42 -15.39 -4.85 10.32
C ARG A 42 -13.97 -4.30 10.21
N GLN A 43 -13.35 -3.98 11.33
CA GLN A 43 -11.94 -3.59 11.44
C GLN A 43 -11.24 -4.57 12.35
N GLY A 44 -9.95 -4.83 12.12
CA GLY A 44 -9.25 -5.75 12.97
C GLY A 44 -7.74 -5.73 12.79
N VAL A 45 -7.13 -6.65 13.52
CA VAL A 45 -5.70 -6.95 13.45
C VAL A 45 -5.53 -8.45 13.23
N GLY A 46 -4.47 -8.83 12.55
CA GLY A 46 -4.20 -10.23 12.28
C GLY A 46 -2.71 -10.52 12.14
N PHE A 47 -2.42 -11.79 12.23
CA PHE A 47 -1.11 -12.37 11.99
C PHE A 47 -1.21 -13.38 10.86
N SER A 48 -0.27 -13.31 9.93
CA SER A 48 -0.20 -14.19 8.77
C SER A 48 1.17 -14.82 8.65
N TYR A 49 1.19 -16.13 8.45
CA TYR A 49 2.37 -16.94 8.13
C TYR A 49 2.31 -17.35 6.67
N TRP A 50 3.42 -17.29 5.97
CA TRP A 50 3.55 -17.70 4.56
C TRP A 50 4.76 -18.60 4.35
N SER A 51 4.55 -19.75 3.69
CA SER A 51 5.59 -20.45 2.95
C SER A 51 5.76 -19.78 1.60
N LEU A 52 6.99 -19.54 1.19
CA LEU A 52 7.27 -18.77 -0.03
C LEU A 52 7.71 -19.67 -1.21
N GLY A 53 7.39 -20.97 -1.15
CA GLY A 53 7.57 -21.93 -2.25
C GLY A 53 9.03 -22.32 -2.54
N ASN A 54 10.00 -21.87 -1.72
CA ASN A 54 11.37 -22.36 -1.69
C ASN A 54 12.03 -21.94 -0.37
N ASN A 55 12.15 -22.88 0.53
CA ASN A 55 12.67 -22.61 1.87
C ASN A 55 14.18 -22.29 1.88
N GLU A 56 14.93 -22.71 0.86
CA GLU A 56 16.36 -22.41 0.75
C GLU A 56 16.63 -20.97 0.29
N VAL A 57 15.84 -20.47 -0.67
CA VAL A 57 16.01 -19.14 -1.27
C VAL A 57 15.12 -18.10 -0.61
N PHE A 58 13.80 -18.30 -0.60
CA PHE A 58 12.86 -17.29 -0.12
C PHE A 58 12.48 -17.47 1.37
N GLY A 59 12.56 -18.71 1.87
CA GLY A 59 12.21 -19.03 3.25
C GLY A 59 10.72 -18.85 3.52
N LYS A 60 10.44 -18.10 4.57
CA LYS A 60 9.09 -17.88 5.13
C LYS A 60 8.87 -16.38 5.32
N ALA A 61 7.60 -15.97 5.45
CA ALA A 61 7.25 -14.62 5.88
C ALA A 61 6.26 -14.67 7.05
N TYR A 62 6.40 -13.72 7.95
CA TYR A 62 5.54 -13.51 9.11
C TYR A 62 5.04 -12.06 9.05
N ALA A 63 3.74 -11.85 9.02
CA ALA A 63 3.17 -10.50 8.95
C ALA A 63 2.24 -10.23 10.12
N LEU A 64 2.37 -9.05 10.70
CA LEU A 64 1.41 -8.45 11.61
C LEU A 64 0.75 -7.29 10.87
N TYR A 65 -0.59 -7.29 10.79
CA TYR A 65 -1.32 -6.35 9.98
C TYR A 65 -2.60 -5.85 10.65
N SER A 66 -3.05 -4.68 10.23
CA SER A 66 -4.41 -4.19 10.45
C SER A 66 -5.22 -4.32 9.16
N PHE A 67 -6.52 -4.47 9.28
CA PHE A 67 -7.40 -4.59 8.13
C PHE A 67 -8.75 -3.91 8.32
N ILE A 68 -9.36 -3.63 7.19
CA ILE A 68 -10.77 -3.27 7.08
C ILE A 68 -11.43 -4.22 6.09
N ASN A 69 -12.56 -4.79 6.50
CA ASN A 69 -13.39 -5.68 5.69
C ASN A 69 -14.74 -5.01 5.47
N ILE A 70 -15.05 -4.67 4.23
CA ILE A 70 -16.15 -3.79 3.83
C ILE A 70 -17.15 -4.56 2.97
N PRO A 71 -18.44 -4.60 3.36
CA PRO A 71 -19.46 -5.26 2.55
C PRO A 71 -19.69 -4.55 1.20
N PHE A 72 -19.73 -5.31 0.10
CA PHE A 72 -20.14 -4.81 -1.21
C PHE A 72 -21.62 -4.44 -1.25
N PHE A 73 -22.44 -5.22 -0.54
CA PHE A 73 -23.89 -5.07 -0.45
C PHE A 73 -24.30 -5.09 1.02
N LYS A 74 -25.55 -4.72 1.30
CA LYS A 74 -26.10 -4.85 2.66
C LYS A 74 -26.07 -6.34 3.05
N PRO A 75 -25.39 -6.72 4.15
CA PRO A 75 -25.35 -8.09 4.59
C PRO A 75 -26.76 -8.60 4.90
N THR A 76 -27.01 -9.89 4.65
CA THR A 76 -28.17 -10.61 5.16
C THR A 76 -27.82 -11.32 6.46
N GLU A 77 -28.79 -11.90 7.14
CA GLU A 77 -28.55 -12.67 8.36
C GLU A 77 -27.65 -13.90 8.14
N LYS A 78 -27.70 -14.47 6.92
CA LYS A 78 -26.98 -15.70 6.59
C LYS A 78 -25.74 -15.49 5.73
N PHE A 79 -25.66 -14.37 4.98
CA PHE A 79 -24.61 -14.19 4.00
C PHE A 79 -24.12 -12.75 3.89
N SER A 80 -22.80 -12.59 3.80
CA SER A 80 -22.18 -11.33 3.41
C SER A 80 -21.09 -11.55 2.36
N PHE A 81 -20.96 -10.59 1.44
CA PHE A 81 -19.89 -10.56 0.45
C PHE A 81 -19.12 -9.24 0.58
N ASN A 82 -17.82 -9.34 0.78
CA ASN A 82 -17.01 -8.23 1.24
C ASN A 82 -15.71 -8.12 0.44
N TYR A 83 -15.07 -6.97 0.52
CA TYR A 83 -13.66 -6.81 0.15
C TYR A 83 -12.84 -6.41 1.37
N GLN A 84 -11.62 -6.89 1.42
CA GLN A 84 -10.68 -6.64 2.51
C GLN A 84 -9.45 -5.91 1.99
N ILE A 85 -9.04 -4.91 2.74
CA ILE A 85 -7.77 -4.20 2.56
C ILE A 85 -6.98 -4.36 3.86
N SER A 86 -5.78 -4.91 3.75
CA SER A 86 -4.88 -5.06 4.91
C SER A 86 -3.53 -4.41 4.62
N CYS A 87 -2.97 -3.79 5.65
CA CYS A 87 -1.63 -3.21 5.60
C CYS A 87 -0.91 -3.49 6.93
N GLY A 88 0.37 -3.79 6.83
CA GLY A 88 1.15 -4.13 8.01
C GLY A 88 2.64 -4.25 7.75
N VAL A 89 3.32 -4.86 8.71
CA VAL A 89 4.75 -5.12 8.67
C VAL A 89 5.00 -6.62 8.60
N ALA A 90 5.89 -7.01 7.70
CA ALA A 90 6.32 -8.40 7.56
C ALA A 90 7.80 -8.56 7.90
N TYR A 91 8.12 -9.67 8.55
CA TYR A 91 9.47 -10.13 8.81
C TYR A 91 9.79 -11.33 7.92
N LEU A 92 10.86 -11.22 7.13
CA LEU A 92 11.36 -12.28 6.27
C LEU A 92 12.79 -12.67 6.72
N PRO A 93 12.99 -13.89 7.26
CA PRO A 93 14.30 -14.35 7.72
C PRO A 93 15.34 -14.49 6.62
N LYS A 94 14.91 -14.85 5.41
CA LYS A 94 15.78 -14.99 4.22
C LYS A 94 15.74 -13.71 3.42
N ILE A 95 16.93 -13.15 3.18
CA ILE A 95 17.12 -11.94 2.38
C ILE A 95 18.25 -12.14 1.41
N PHE A 96 18.33 -11.30 0.41
CA PHE A 96 19.48 -11.25 -0.49
C PHE A 96 20.78 -11.06 0.30
N ASP A 97 21.74 -11.92 0.01
CA ASP A 97 23.13 -11.81 0.45
C ASP A 97 24.02 -12.26 -0.72
N ILE A 98 25.01 -11.44 -1.09
CA ILE A 98 25.83 -11.68 -2.27
C ILE A 98 26.66 -12.97 -2.18
N TYR A 99 26.95 -13.44 -0.96
CA TYR A 99 27.75 -14.63 -0.71
C TYR A 99 26.91 -15.85 -0.33
N LYS A 100 25.83 -15.65 0.45
CA LYS A 100 25.05 -16.73 1.07
C LYS A 100 23.75 -17.02 0.31
N ASP A 101 23.10 -15.99 -0.26
CA ASP A 101 21.81 -16.13 -0.91
C ASP A 101 21.64 -15.10 -2.05
N HIS A 102 22.50 -15.19 -3.06
CA HIS A 102 22.51 -14.28 -4.22
C HIS A 102 21.31 -14.50 -5.15
N LEU A 103 20.59 -15.61 -5.01
CA LEU A 103 19.39 -15.93 -5.79
C LEU A 103 18.16 -15.19 -5.29
N ASN A 104 18.11 -14.82 -4.00
CA ASN A 104 16.96 -14.12 -3.41
C ASN A 104 16.93 -12.63 -3.81
N ARG A 105 16.77 -12.35 -5.07
CA ARG A 105 16.66 -10.96 -5.55
C ARG A 105 15.29 -10.32 -5.27
N ALA A 106 14.35 -11.08 -4.70
CA ALA A 106 13.02 -10.58 -4.34
C ALA A 106 13.08 -9.60 -3.17
N ILE A 107 13.85 -9.93 -2.12
CA ILE A 107 13.82 -9.22 -0.83
C ILE A 107 15.24 -8.94 -0.35
N GLY A 108 15.54 -7.65 -0.14
CA GLY A 108 16.85 -7.19 0.37
C GLY A 108 16.88 -6.84 1.87
N SER A 109 15.75 -6.91 2.58
CA SER A 109 15.67 -6.55 4.00
C SER A 109 14.77 -7.49 4.78
N HIS A 110 15.07 -7.69 6.08
CA HIS A 110 14.22 -8.51 6.96
C HIS A 110 12.85 -7.87 7.20
N THR A 111 12.81 -6.55 7.37
CA THR A 111 11.56 -5.81 7.59
C THR A 111 11.01 -5.31 6.26
N ASN A 112 9.75 -5.61 5.98
CA ASN A 112 9.05 -5.30 4.75
C ASN A 112 7.63 -4.81 5.05
N ILE A 113 7.02 -4.15 4.08
CA ILE A 113 5.60 -3.81 4.08
C ILE A 113 4.83 -5.05 3.64
N TYR A 114 3.75 -5.33 4.33
CA TYR A 114 2.72 -6.31 3.97
C TYR A 114 1.50 -5.57 3.46
N ILE A 115 1.01 -5.92 2.27
CA ILE A 115 -0.25 -5.43 1.72
C ILE A 115 -1.04 -6.64 1.25
N TYR A 116 -2.32 -6.68 1.61
CA TYR A 116 -3.27 -7.68 1.13
C TYR A 116 -4.53 -6.99 0.61
N LEU A 117 -5.00 -7.44 -0.54
CA LEU A 117 -6.27 -7.06 -1.13
C LEU A 117 -7.02 -8.34 -1.48
N GLY A 118 -8.23 -8.50 -0.94
CA GLY A 118 -9.03 -9.69 -1.16
C GLY A 118 -10.52 -9.42 -1.21
N ILE A 119 -11.24 -10.45 -1.61
CA ILE A 119 -12.69 -10.54 -1.53
C ILE A 119 -13.06 -11.77 -0.72
N ASP A 120 -14.08 -11.68 0.09
CA ASP A 120 -14.56 -12.80 0.91
C ASP A 120 -16.08 -12.93 0.91
N GLY A 121 -16.52 -14.17 0.95
CA GLY A 121 -17.90 -14.56 1.26
C GLY A 121 -17.96 -15.20 2.65
N LYS A 122 -18.90 -14.74 3.48
CA LYS A 122 -19.16 -15.30 4.81
C LYS A 122 -20.55 -15.90 4.85
N LEU A 123 -20.66 -17.16 5.26
CA LEU A 123 -21.91 -17.89 5.42
C LEU A 123 -22.08 -18.29 6.89
N THR A 124 -23.15 -17.81 7.52
CA THR A 124 -23.51 -18.19 8.89
C THR A 124 -23.95 -19.66 8.91
N LEU A 125 -23.16 -20.52 9.54
CA LEU A 125 -23.48 -21.94 9.75
C LEU A 125 -24.32 -22.14 11.02
N PHE A 126 -23.93 -21.46 12.09
CA PHE A 126 -24.56 -21.49 13.41
C PHE A 126 -24.56 -20.08 13.99
N PRO A 127 -25.30 -19.79 15.07
CA PRO A 127 -25.42 -18.42 15.63
C PRO A 127 -24.12 -17.71 15.99
N ARG A 128 -23.04 -18.44 16.14
CA ARG A 128 -21.70 -17.89 16.48
C ARG A 128 -20.59 -18.36 15.55
N CYS A 129 -20.93 -19.02 14.46
CA CYS A 129 -19.93 -19.58 13.55
C CYS A 129 -20.26 -19.24 12.11
N GLU A 130 -19.32 -18.61 11.43
CA GLU A 130 -19.39 -18.28 10.00
C GLU A 130 -18.29 -19.05 9.25
N LEU A 131 -18.66 -19.67 8.14
CA LEU A 131 -17.70 -20.17 7.15
C LEU A 131 -17.24 -18.98 6.31
N VAL A 132 -15.94 -18.88 6.10
CA VAL A 132 -15.33 -17.82 5.29
C VAL A 132 -14.60 -18.44 4.10
N ILE A 133 -14.94 -17.98 2.91
CA ILE A 133 -14.23 -18.31 1.67
C ILE A 133 -13.64 -17.02 1.15
N GLU A 134 -12.35 -17.00 0.91
CA GLU A 134 -11.62 -15.80 0.55
C GLU A 134 -10.66 -16.02 -0.61
N ALA A 135 -10.54 -15.03 -1.49
CA ALA A 135 -9.55 -14.98 -2.54
C ALA A 135 -8.89 -13.61 -2.57
N GLY A 136 -7.56 -13.57 -2.72
CA GLY A 136 -6.86 -12.31 -2.69
C GLY A 136 -5.44 -12.36 -3.21
N ALA A 137 -4.79 -11.21 -3.14
CA ALA A 137 -3.41 -11.01 -3.54
C ALA A 137 -2.62 -10.34 -2.41
N THR A 138 -1.46 -10.90 -2.13
CA THR A 138 -0.51 -10.41 -1.11
C THR A 138 0.72 -9.88 -1.77
N HIS A 139 1.24 -8.76 -1.25
CA HIS A 139 2.48 -8.15 -1.66
C HIS A 139 3.42 -7.92 -0.47
N PHE A 140 4.67 -8.37 -0.59
CA PHE A 140 5.74 -8.07 0.35
C PHE A 140 6.83 -7.28 -0.38
N SER A 141 7.24 -6.15 0.17
CA SER A 141 8.37 -5.37 -0.32
C SER A 141 8.84 -4.34 0.70
N ASN A 142 10.06 -3.85 0.53
CA ASN A 142 10.60 -2.81 1.40
C ASN A 142 10.48 -1.39 0.80
N GLY A 143 9.69 -1.19 -0.27
CA GLY A 143 9.55 0.11 -0.91
C GLY A 143 10.87 0.66 -1.49
N LYS A 144 11.82 -0.21 -1.83
CA LYS A 144 13.15 0.12 -2.34
C LYS A 144 14.06 0.87 -1.35
N THR A 145 13.83 0.69 -0.05
CA THR A 145 14.74 1.20 1.00
C THR A 145 16.06 0.42 1.06
N LYS A 146 16.07 -0.82 0.52
CA LYS A 146 17.25 -1.67 0.34
C LYS A 146 17.11 -2.50 -0.94
N SER A 147 18.15 -2.58 -1.75
CA SER A 147 18.21 -3.41 -2.97
C SER A 147 18.92 -4.74 -2.71
N PRO A 148 18.60 -5.80 -3.52
CA PRO A 148 17.51 -5.85 -4.48
C PRO A 148 16.14 -5.91 -3.81
N ASN A 149 15.09 -5.44 -4.48
CA ASN A 149 13.72 -5.49 -3.99
C ASN A 149 12.74 -5.61 -5.17
N TYR A 150 12.66 -6.79 -5.77
CA TYR A 150 11.64 -7.06 -6.79
C TYR A 150 10.27 -7.29 -6.18
N GLY A 151 10.21 -7.52 -4.85
CA GLY A 151 9.01 -7.84 -4.13
C GLY A 151 8.53 -9.28 -4.35
N ILE A 152 7.64 -9.73 -3.47
CA ILE A 152 6.97 -11.03 -3.57
C ILE A 152 5.48 -10.76 -3.73
N ASN A 153 4.88 -11.26 -4.81
CA ASN A 153 3.46 -11.21 -5.05
C ASN A 153 2.91 -12.64 -5.03
N ALA A 154 1.91 -12.89 -4.20
CA ALA A 154 1.26 -14.19 -4.09
C ALA A 154 -0.26 -14.03 -4.18
N GLY A 155 -0.89 -14.84 -5.03
CA GLY A 155 -2.34 -15.03 -5.00
C GLY A 155 -2.70 -16.13 -4.01
N SER A 156 -3.80 -15.97 -3.30
CA SER A 156 -4.30 -16.94 -2.34
C SER A 156 -5.78 -17.23 -2.55
N PHE A 157 -6.14 -18.47 -2.24
CA PHE A 157 -7.51 -18.88 -2.00
C PHE A 157 -7.53 -19.56 -0.65
N SER A 158 -8.42 -19.16 0.24
CA SER A 158 -8.47 -19.67 1.60
C SER A 158 -9.88 -20.03 2.04
N LEU A 159 -9.93 -20.97 2.98
CA LEU A 159 -11.11 -21.40 3.69
C LEU A 159 -10.86 -21.22 5.19
N GLY A 160 -11.78 -20.59 5.88
CA GLY A 160 -11.64 -20.30 7.30
C GLY A 160 -12.95 -20.38 8.07
N LEU A 161 -12.82 -20.33 9.38
CA LEU A 161 -13.94 -20.23 10.31
C LEU A 161 -13.81 -18.95 11.12
N ASN A 162 -14.89 -18.20 11.22
CA ASN A 162 -15.00 -17.02 12.06
C ASN A 162 -15.91 -17.34 13.25
N TYR A 163 -15.39 -17.16 14.46
CA TYR A 163 -16.16 -17.34 15.69
C TYR A 163 -16.54 -15.98 16.29
N ILE A 164 -17.82 -15.81 16.62
CA ILE A 164 -18.37 -14.59 17.18
C ILE A 164 -18.42 -14.71 18.70
N PHE A 165 -17.49 -14.03 19.40
CA PHE A 165 -17.38 -14.06 20.87
C PHE A 165 -18.52 -13.32 21.56
N ASP A 166 -18.93 -12.17 21.05
CA ASP A 166 -20.00 -11.34 21.62
C ASP A 166 -21.22 -11.32 20.70
N ASN A 167 -22.28 -11.94 21.16
CA ASN A 167 -23.59 -11.97 20.50
C ASN A 167 -24.62 -11.08 21.22
N LYS A 168 -24.17 -10.18 22.08
CA LYS A 168 -25.06 -9.16 22.64
C LYS A 168 -25.50 -8.31 21.47
N GLY A 169 -26.76 -8.42 21.08
CA GLY A 169 -27.37 -7.72 19.95
C GLY A 169 -27.13 -6.21 20.05
N ALA A 170 -25.97 -5.76 19.59
CA ALA A 170 -25.70 -4.33 19.51
C ALA A 170 -26.66 -3.75 18.47
N THR A 171 -27.50 -2.84 18.92
CA THR A 171 -28.46 -2.16 18.05
C THR A 171 -27.68 -1.34 17.03
N ILE A 172 -27.89 -1.65 15.75
CA ILE A 172 -27.33 -0.85 14.65
C ILE A 172 -27.98 0.54 14.71
N GLN A 173 -27.13 1.55 14.89
CA GLN A 173 -27.52 2.94 14.83
C GLN A 173 -27.55 3.40 13.37
N ASP A 174 -28.43 4.33 13.06
CA ASP A 174 -28.57 4.93 11.73
C ASP A 174 -28.24 6.43 11.77
N PRO A 175 -26.95 6.82 11.88
CA PRO A 175 -26.56 8.21 12.03
C PRO A 175 -26.91 9.02 10.77
N GLU A 176 -27.22 10.29 10.99
CA GLU A 176 -27.44 11.23 9.91
C GLU A 176 -26.12 11.51 9.16
N ILE A 177 -26.16 11.46 7.83
CA ILE A 177 -25.01 11.78 7.00
C ILE A 177 -24.97 13.30 6.81
N PRO A 178 -23.90 13.99 7.27
CA PRO A 178 -23.82 15.45 7.17
C PRO A 178 -23.81 15.90 5.70
N ARG A 179 -24.28 17.12 5.45
CA ARG A 179 -24.21 17.71 4.11
C ARG A 179 -22.75 18.07 3.76
N ILE A 180 -22.40 17.92 2.49
CA ILE A 180 -21.09 18.35 1.97
C ILE A 180 -21.19 19.86 1.69
N ASN A 181 -20.63 20.67 2.58
CA ASN A 181 -20.65 22.13 2.43
C ASN A 181 -19.49 22.64 1.56
N LYS A 182 -18.37 21.96 1.59
CA LYS A 182 -17.15 22.32 0.85
C LYS A 182 -16.91 21.30 -0.26
N ARG A 183 -16.97 21.74 -1.51
CA ARG A 183 -16.80 20.85 -2.68
C ARG A 183 -15.36 20.71 -3.13
N TYR A 184 -14.51 21.64 -2.78
CA TYR A 184 -13.08 21.64 -3.16
C TYR A 184 -12.24 21.72 -1.90
N VAL A 185 -11.17 20.97 -1.91
CA VAL A 185 -10.16 20.95 -0.85
C VAL A 185 -8.78 21.05 -1.51
N GLN A 186 -7.87 21.63 -0.80
CA GLN A 186 -6.50 21.81 -1.24
C GLN A 186 -5.56 21.22 -0.22
N SER A 187 -4.37 20.80 -0.66
CA SER A 187 -3.30 20.40 0.24
C SER A 187 -1.94 20.72 -0.36
N ILE A 188 -1.00 21.02 0.52
CA ILE A 188 0.43 21.03 0.22
C ILE A 188 1.08 20.01 1.13
N ILE A 189 1.83 19.07 0.55
CA ILE A 189 2.50 17.99 1.27
C ILE A 189 3.97 18.03 0.92
N TYR A 190 4.84 18.25 1.92
CA TYR A 190 6.26 18.01 1.82
C TYR A 190 6.54 16.56 2.21
N SER A 191 7.28 15.85 1.37
CA SER A 191 7.67 14.47 1.61
C SER A 191 9.16 14.29 1.41
N ALA A 192 9.76 13.41 2.21
CA ALA A 192 11.18 13.06 2.10
C ALA A 192 11.37 11.55 2.29
N GLY A 193 12.45 11.04 1.74
CA GLY A 193 12.81 9.64 1.83
C GLY A 193 14.23 9.37 1.37
N THR A 194 14.55 8.11 1.28
CA THR A 194 15.80 7.66 0.70
C THR A 194 15.53 6.57 -0.33
N LYS A 195 16.33 6.54 -1.38
CA LYS A 195 16.32 5.43 -2.32
C LYS A 195 17.72 4.89 -2.58
N VAL A 196 17.78 3.62 -2.90
CA VAL A 196 19.01 2.97 -3.32
C VAL A 196 19.07 3.03 -4.84
N TYR A 197 20.14 3.62 -5.38
CA TYR A 197 20.46 3.49 -6.79
C TYR A 197 20.84 2.04 -7.06
N ASP A 198 20.47 1.51 -8.23
CA ASP A 198 20.50 0.08 -8.60
C ASP A 198 21.92 -0.46 -8.72
N ASN A 199 22.69 -0.41 -7.65
CA ASN A 199 23.99 -1.02 -7.52
C ASN A 199 24.01 -2.03 -6.37
N LEU A 200 24.85 -3.05 -6.48
CA LEU A 200 25.04 -4.11 -5.48
C LEU A 200 25.52 -3.58 -4.11
N TYR A 201 26.05 -2.36 -4.06
CA TYR A 201 26.64 -1.76 -2.85
C TYR A 201 25.69 -0.88 -2.06
N GLY A 202 24.46 -0.71 -2.52
CA GLY A 202 23.37 -0.14 -1.72
C GLY A 202 23.54 1.32 -1.30
N LYS A 203 24.28 2.15 -2.06
CA LYS A 203 24.42 3.58 -1.77
C LYS A 203 23.06 4.26 -1.75
N LYS A 204 22.76 4.93 -0.66
CA LYS A 204 21.50 5.63 -0.44
C LYS A 204 21.60 7.09 -0.83
N TYR A 205 20.56 7.57 -1.49
CA TYR A 205 20.42 8.96 -1.92
C TYR A 205 19.18 9.55 -1.29
N PHE A 206 19.29 10.81 -0.86
CA PHE A 206 18.15 11.58 -0.39
C PHE A 206 17.23 11.92 -1.55
N VAL A 207 15.92 11.80 -1.30
CA VAL A 207 14.85 12.23 -2.20
C VAL A 207 13.85 13.07 -1.41
N SER A 208 13.29 14.09 -2.04
CA SER A 208 12.21 14.88 -1.45
C SER A 208 11.25 15.39 -2.50
N SER A 209 10.04 15.72 -2.09
CA SER A 209 9.03 16.30 -2.97
C SER A 209 8.11 17.27 -2.24
N VAL A 210 7.63 18.26 -2.97
CA VAL A 210 6.50 19.12 -2.57
C VAL A 210 5.39 18.83 -3.56
N SER A 211 4.24 18.39 -3.05
CA SER A 211 3.05 18.11 -3.85
C SER A 211 1.94 19.09 -3.49
N TYR A 212 1.44 19.84 -4.46
CA TYR A 212 0.20 20.62 -4.34
C TYR A 212 -0.94 19.84 -4.97
N ASN A 213 -2.07 19.73 -4.28
CA ASN A 213 -3.26 19.05 -4.76
C ASN A 213 -4.48 19.97 -4.65
N LEU A 214 -5.26 20.03 -5.72
CA LEU A 214 -6.59 20.61 -5.77
C LEU A 214 -7.58 19.48 -6.05
N GLU A 215 -8.39 19.11 -5.08
CA GLU A 215 -9.30 17.96 -5.16
C GLU A 215 -10.75 18.40 -5.07
N ARG A 216 -11.62 17.82 -5.91
CA ARG A 216 -13.07 17.95 -5.85
C ARG A 216 -13.63 16.76 -5.06
N ILE A 217 -14.42 17.03 -4.03
CA ILE A 217 -15.18 16.05 -3.28
C ILE A 217 -16.38 15.61 -4.11
N ILE A 218 -16.37 14.36 -4.58
CA ILE A 218 -17.49 13.75 -5.32
C ILE A 218 -18.59 13.33 -4.34
N ASN A 219 -18.19 12.69 -3.24
CA ASN A 219 -19.06 12.31 -2.13
C ASN A 219 -18.19 12.09 -0.88
N HIS A 220 -18.78 11.72 0.25
CA HIS A 220 -18.05 11.48 1.50
C HIS A 220 -16.94 10.42 1.44
N LYS A 221 -16.91 9.60 0.38
CA LYS A 221 -15.91 8.53 0.22
C LYS A 221 -14.82 8.86 -0.80
N ARG A 222 -15.09 9.74 -1.79
CA ARG A 222 -14.31 9.84 -3.01
C ARG A 222 -13.99 11.28 -3.36
N LYS A 223 -12.74 11.48 -3.77
CA LYS A 223 -12.25 12.75 -4.32
C LYS A 223 -11.51 12.48 -5.63
N ILE A 224 -11.57 13.42 -6.53
CA ILE A 224 -10.74 13.46 -7.74
C ILE A 224 -10.04 14.81 -7.80
N GLY A 225 -8.85 14.85 -8.33
CA GLY A 225 -8.09 16.08 -8.34
C GLY A 225 -7.04 16.18 -9.41
N LEU A 226 -6.47 17.36 -9.45
CA LEU A 226 -5.29 17.71 -10.23
C LEU A 226 -4.26 18.29 -9.26
N GLY A 227 -2.99 18.20 -9.64
CA GLY A 227 -1.92 18.77 -8.83
C GLY A 227 -0.61 18.89 -9.56
N ALA A 228 0.37 19.42 -8.83
CA ALA A 228 1.73 19.60 -9.31
C ALA A 228 2.72 19.06 -8.28
N ASP A 229 3.79 18.45 -8.77
CA ASP A 229 4.89 17.92 -7.96
C ASP A 229 6.20 18.60 -8.35
N LEU A 230 6.91 19.13 -7.37
CA LEU A 230 8.31 19.49 -7.49
C LEU A 230 9.12 18.50 -6.67
N SER A 231 10.02 17.74 -7.29
CA SER A 231 10.79 16.70 -6.61
C SER A 231 12.29 16.87 -6.86
N TYR A 232 13.06 16.56 -5.81
CA TYR A 232 14.52 16.44 -5.83
C TYR A 232 14.89 14.95 -5.72
N ASP A 233 15.82 14.50 -6.54
CA ASP A 233 16.29 13.11 -6.56
C ASP A 233 17.80 13.07 -6.67
N GLY A 234 18.48 12.90 -5.54
CA GLY A 234 19.94 12.85 -5.47
C GLY A 234 20.56 11.66 -6.19
N SER A 235 19.79 10.60 -6.51
CA SER A 235 20.30 9.44 -7.22
C SER A 235 20.56 9.70 -8.72
N ILE A 236 20.02 10.79 -9.26
CA ILE A 236 20.25 11.19 -10.65
C ILE A 236 21.73 11.51 -10.87
N SER A 237 22.43 12.06 -9.87
CA SER A 237 23.87 12.33 -9.97
C SER A 237 24.67 11.07 -10.30
N GLU A 238 24.30 9.91 -9.76
CA GLU A 238 24.95 8.65 -10.06
C GLU A 238 24.58 8.09 -11.43
N ALA A 239 23.33 8.31 -11.83
CA ALA A 239 22.84 7.92 -13.16
C ALA A 239 23.59 8.68 -14.26
N LEU A 240 23.79 9.98 -14.08
CA LEU A 240 24.60 10.82 -14.99
C LEU A 240 26.06 10.40 -14.99
N ALA A 241 26.64 10.04 -13.82
CA ALA A 241 27.99 9.54 -13.75
C ALA A 241 28.21 8.25 -14.54
N SER A 242 27.18 7.41 -14.62
CA SER A 242 27.23 6.16 -15.40
C SER A 242 27.24 6.41 -16.92
N GLU A 243 26.72 7.53 -17.37
CA GLU A 243 26.71 7.95 -18.79
C GLU A 243 27.96 8.75 -19.18
N ASP A 244 28.33 9.73 -18.35
CA ASP A 244 29.40 10.72 -18.69
C ASP A 244 30.70 10.52 -17.90
N GLY A 245 30.78 9.50 -17.04
CA GLY A 245 32.00 9.17 -16.24
C GLY A 245 32.20 10.04 -15.01
N THR A 246 31.47 11.14 -14.81
CA THR A 246 31.57 12.04 -13.64
C THR A 246 30.22 12.35 -13.01
N PRO A 247 30.09 12.27 -11.66
CA PRO A 247 28.84 12.62 -10.99
C PRO A 247 28.53 14.11 -11.17
N ASP A 248 27.41 14.41 -11.80
CA ASP A 248 26.92 15.77 -11.92
C ASP A 248 25.91 16.07 -10.80
N LYS A 249 26.26 17.03 -9.93
CA LYS A 249 25.48 17.43 -8.76
C LYS A 249 24.81 18.79 -8.90
N HIS A 250 24.79 19.37 -10.11
CA HIS A 250 24.08 20.62 -10.33
C HIS A 250 22.60 20.46 -10.01
N PHE A 251 22.06 21.34 -9.17
CA PHE A 251 20.71 21.25 -8.61
C PHE A 251 19.63 21.16 -9.70
N ASP A 252 19.78 21.91 -10.78
CA ASP A 252 18.85 21.92 -11.91
C ASP A 252 18.73 20.58 -12.63
N LYS A 253 19.75 19.71 -12.55
CA LYS A 253 19.72 18.37 -13.11
C LYS A 253 19.06 17.35 -12.18
N LEU A 254 19.01 17.64 -10.87
CA LEU A 254 18.48 16.74 -9.83
C LEU A 254 17.00 17.01 -9.52
N ILE A 255 16.44 18.11 -10.04
CA ILE A 255 15.02 18.45 -9.85
C ILE A 255 14.16 17.95 -11.01
N ARG A 256 12.91 17.67 -10.68
CA ARG A 256 11.85 17.31 -11.64
C ARG A 256 10.59 18.06 -11.27
N PHE A 257 9.90 18.56 -12.29
CA PHE A 257 8.58 19.17 -12.14
C PHE A 257 7.57 18.38 -12.97
N GLY A 258 6.43 18.05 -12.39
CA GLY A 258 5.37 17.30 -13.06
C GLY A 258 3.98 17.76 -12.66
N LEU A 259 3.01 17.42 -13.50
CA LEU A 259 1.59 17.55 -13.22
C LEU A 259 0.99 16.16 -13.05
N HIS A 260 0.00 16.05 -12.17
CA HIS A 260 -0.68 14.78 -11.93
C HIS A 260 -2.19 14.94 -11.84
N THR A 261 -2.89 13.83 -12.10
CA THR A 261 -4.27 13.60 -11.71
C THR A 261 -4.29 12.74 -10.47
N SER A 262 -5.32 12.89 -9.63
CA SER A 262 -5.48 12.10 -8.41
C SER A 262 -6.89 11.54 -8.28
N TYR A 263 -6.96 10.36 -7.66
CA TYR A 263 -8.17 9.78 -7.12
C TYR A 263 -7.90 9.35 -5.69
N ALA A 264 -8.77 9.73 -4.77
CA ALA A 264 -8.64 9.34 -3.38
C ALA A 264 -9.95 8.79 -2.83
N THR A 265 -9.84 7.79 -1.96
CA THR A 265 -10.94 7.31 -1.13
C THR A 265 -10.65 7.66 0.32
N GLN A 266 -11.68 8.14 1.02
CA GLN A 266 -11.56 8.58 2.41
C GLN A 266 -12.36 7.68 3.32
N TYR A 267 -11.71 7.17 4.36
CA TYR A 267 -12.25 6.34 5.40
C TYR A 267 -11.97 7.01 6.74
N LYS A 268 -12.95 7.72 7.28
CA LYS A 268 -12.80 8.58 8.47
C LYS A 268 -11.64 9.58 8.28
N GLN A 269 -10.59 9.48 9.09
CA GLN A 269 -9.37 10.28 8.95
C GLN A 269 -8.37 9.72 7.95
N LEU A 270 -8.52 8.43 7.56
CA LEU A 270 -7.64 7.78 6.61
C LEU A 270 -8.03 8.12 5.18
N ILE A 271 -7.06 8.53 4.38
CA ILE A 271 -7.22 8.83 2.97
C ILE A 271 -6.25 7.94 2.20
N MET A 272 -6.76 7.15 1.27
CA MET A 272 -5.95 6.33 0.36
C MET A 272 -6.03 6.95 -1.02
N GLY A 273 -4.88 7.32 -1.57
CA GLY A 273 -4.78 8.06 -2.82
C GLY A 273 -3.94 7.34 -3.87
N ILE A 274 -4.33 7.51 -5.12
CA ILE A 274 -3.55 7.15 -6.30
C ILE A 274 -3.38 8.40 -7.13
N GLN A 275 -2.13 8.67 -7.55
CA GLN A 275 -1.79 9.76 -8.45
C GLN A 275 -1.11 9.18 -9.69
N ILE A 276 -1.42 9.73 -10.85
CA ILE A 276 -0.73 9.46 -12.11
C ILE A 276 -0.27 10.80 -12.66
N GLY A 277 1.02 10.96 -12.82
CA GLY A 277 1.63 12.21 -13.23
C GLY A 277 2.60 12.05 -14.39
N HIS A 278 2.88 13.17 -15.03
CA HIS A 278 3.83 13.30 -16.11
C HIS A 278 4.82 14.42 -15.80
N TYR A 279 6.12 14.15 -15.95
CA TYR A 279 7.15 15.17 -15.81
C TYR A 279 7.13 16.11 -17.02
N LEU A 280 6.96 17.39 -16.75
CA LEU A 280 7.12 18.46 -17.72
C LEU A 280 8.58 18.94 -17.79
N TYR A 281 9.29 18.81 -16.69
CA TYR A 281 10.72 19.09 -16.59
C TYR A 281 11.43 17.94 -15.89
N SER A 282 12.39 17.36 -16.58
CA SER A 282 13.36 16.40 -16.05
C SER A 282 14.52 16.34 -17.03
N LYS A 283 15.71 16.74 -16.62
CA LYS A 283 16.90 16.61 -17.46
C LYS A 283 17.38 15.16 -17.62
N TYR A 284 16.96 14.29 -16.72
CA TYR A 284 17.25 12.87 -16.78
C TYR A 284 15.99 12.04 -16.60
N THR A 285 15.70 11.18 -17.57
CA THR A 285 14.54 10.27 -17.54
C THR A 285 15.02 8.83 -17.47
N VAL A 286 14.90 8.21 -16.30
CA VAL A 286 15.43 6.85 -16.03
C VAL A 286 14.69 5.76 -16.84
N ILE A 287 13.37 5.85 -16.95
CA ILE A 287 12.54 4.81 -17.57
C ILE A 287 11.45 5.42 -18.45
N THR A 288 10.70 6.37 -17.91
CA THR A 288 9.55 7.01 -18.55
C THR A 288 9.28 8.37 -17.89
N PRO A 289 8.76 9.34 -18.63
CA PRO A 289 8.32 10.61 -18.05
C PRO A 289 7.06 10.48 -17.18
N VAL A 290 6.39 9.32 -17.20
CA VAL A 290 5.19 9.05 -16.39
C VAL A 290 5.58 8.44 -15.06
N TYR A 291 4.99 8.95 -13.99
CA TYR A 291 5.13 8.39 -12.65
C TYR A 291 3.76 8.13 -12.02
N ASN A 292 3.74 7.20 -11.08
CA ASN A 292 2.57 6.96 -10.23
C ASN A 292 3.00 7.08 -8.76
N LYS A 293 2.04 7.52 -7.93
CA LYS A 293 2.21 7.59 -6.49
C LYS A 293 0.99 6.96 -5.83
N ILE A 294 1.21 5.98 -4.96
CA ILE A 294 0.17 5.40 -4.11
C ILE A 294 0.46 5.91 -2.70
N SER A 295 -0.52 6.51 -2.06
CA SER A 295 -0.36 7.12 -0.74
C SER A 295 -1.41 6.65 0.25
N ILE A 296 -0.99 6.53 1.50
CA ILE A 296 -1.84 6.45 2.68
C ILE A 296 -1.59 7.73 3.46
N GLN A 297 -2.65 8.49 3.70
CA GLN A 297 -2.60 9.76 4.39
C GLN A 297 -3.54 9.71 5.59
N TYR A 298 -3.19 10.39 6.66
CA TYR A 298 -3.99 10.45 7.87
C TYR A 298 -4.16 11.89 8.33
N LEU A 299 -5.41 12.32 8.52
CA LEU A 299 -5.73 13.63 9.08
C LEU A 299 -5.44 13.62 10.59
N LEU A 300 -4.29 14.15 10.97
CA LEU A 300 -3.85 14.29 12.37
C LEU A 300 -4.71 15.32 13.11
N THR A 301 -5.05 16.39 12.41
CA THR A 301 -5.99 17.42 12.86
C THR A 301 -6.91 17.80 11.68
N ARG A 302 -7.73 18.84 11.84
CA ARG A 302 -8.56 19.36 10.73
C ARG A 302 -7.75 19.84 9.53
N ASN A 303 -6.51 20.28 9.75
CA ASN A 303 -5.66 20.90 8.74
C ASN A 303 -4.30 20.21 8.56
N LEU A 304 -3.88 19.36 9.50
CA LEU A 304 -2.58 18.70 9.43
C LEU A 304 -2.76 17.27 8.91
N ILE A 305 -1.97 16.91 7.91
CA ILE A 305 -2.00 15.58 7.29
C ILE A 305 -0.62 14.93 7.34
N GLY A 306 -0.56 13.69 7.81
CA GLY A 306 0.60 12.82 7.66
C GLY A 306 0.43 11.94 6.43
N SER A 307 1.51 11.62 5.74
CA SER A 307 1.49 10.85 4.49
C SER A 307 2.62 9.83 4.44
N ILE A 308 2.31 8.64 3.95
CA ILE A 308 3.29 7.66 3.51
C ILE A 308 2.94 7.34 2.06
N ALA A 309 3.91 7.43 1.16
CA ALA A 309 3.67 7.22 -0.26
C ALA A 309 4.78 6.39 -0.91
N ILE A 310 4.40 5.53 -1.83
CA ILE A 310 5.32 4.84 -2.73
C ILE A 310 5.21 5.53 -4.09
N LYS A 311 6.31 6.12 -4.53
CA LYS A 311 6.47 6.62 -5.89
C LYS A 311 7.02 5.52 -6.77
N SER A 312 6.50 5.41 -7.98
CA SER A 312 6.92 4.37 -8.93
C SER A 312 6.88 4.92 -10.36
N HIS A 313 7.70 4.30 -11.23
CA HIS A 313 7.68 4.53 -12.67
C HIS A 313 7.19 3.23 -13.33
N MET A 314 6.03 3.28 -13.94
CA MET A 314 5.27 2.10 -14.35
C MET A 314 5.01 1.18 -13.14
N ALA A 315 5.34 -0.09 -13.19
CA ALA A 315 5.20 -1.03 -12.06
C ALA A 315 6.47 -1.14 -11.18
N LYS A 316 7.52 -0.34 -11.44
CA LYS A 316 8.78 -0.40 -10.69
C LYS A 316 8.79 0.67 -9.60
N ALA A 317 8.83 0.25 -8.33
CA ALA A 317 8.96 1.15 -7.19
C ALA A 317 10.24 1.99 -7.32
N ASP A 318 10.14 3.29 -7.10
CA ASP A 318 11.24 4.25 -7.15
C ASP A 318 11.73 4.59 -5.74
N CYS A 319 10.83 5.07 -4.88
CA CYS A 319 11.14 5.39 -3.49
C CYS A 319 9.91 5.33 -2.59
N LEU A 320 10.16 5.14 -1.30
CA LEU A 320 9.20 5.34 -0.22
C LEU A 320 9.40 6.75 0.34
N GLU A 321 8.33 7.52 0.43
CA GLU A 321 8.32 8.90 0.90
C GLU A 321 7.46 9.01 2.17
N TYR A 322 7.95 9.73 3.17
CA TYR A 322 7.23 10.10 4.38
C TYR A 322 6.96 11.59 4.34
N GLY A 323 5.73 11.99 4.54
CA GLY A 323 5.32 13.38 4.34
C GLY A 323 4.49 13.95 5.48
N ILE A 324 4.52 15.25 5.56
CA ILE A 324 3.63 16.07 6.38
C ILE A 324 3.10 17.21 5.52
N GLY A 325 1.85 17.58 5.72
CA GLY A 325 1.25 18.61 4.89
C GLY A 325 0.13 19.37 5.59
N TYR A 326 -0.27 20.43 4.94
CA TYR A 326 -1.39 21.27 5.33
C TYR A 326 -2.55 21.05 4.36
N TYR A 327 -3.75 20.93 4.93
CA TYR A 327 -5.00 20.59 4.23
C TYR A 327 -6.09 21.61 4.58
N TRP A 328 -6.73 22.22 3.58
CA TRP A 328 -7.76 23.25 3.77
C TRP A 328 -8.89 23.26 2.75
#